data_5efa79a3d28f22b9a2cb99cd6ac4f602
#
_entry.id   5efa79a3d28f22b9a2cb99cd6ac4f602
#
_cell.length_a   1.000
_cell.length_b   1.000
_cell.length_c   1.000
_cell.angle_alpha   90.00
_cell.angle_beta   90.00
_cell.angle_gamma   90.00
#
_symmetry.space_group_name_H-M   'P 1'
#
loop_
_entity.id
_entity.type
_entity.pdbx_description
1 polymer ?
#
loop_
_entity_poly.entity_id
_entity_poly.type
_entity_poly.pdbx_seq_one_letter_code
_entity_poly.pdbx_strand_id
1 'polypeptide(L)'
;EQFSRLSKGSRIPVLTSLEGDLWYMRRDSLFKHSSGATESTFMLKTGITSPITCLTMLPNKICIGSHDGIFFYDRSSGKETHVLRGIDIYRIFESSQKELWIGTRMYGLYRINKKGEIRQVPFSPGSPTGISSWQIRDFVEDGERNIWFGTFDGLHKYSTKTGQYSLIQIPKYVGGLNHPSIFSLCKDMQGTIWVGSYFGGVNYFTPKQDSFVHYDYDQNATKNQYYSYIGDIVVDKNEHVWLSTDGGGISCTDKNWNIIHQFTAGGKNSIPHNNIKSICYDEENECIYIGTYLGGLSRYDLQTGQFYNYLERRKGEPNTPNEVVFHVKTVSYTHLRAHETLM
;
A
#
# COMPACT_ATOMS: atom_id res chain seq x y z
N GLU A 1 -12.34 -20.82 -4.61
CA GLU A 1 -11.92 -22.19 -4.19
C GLU A 1 -10.44 -22.52 -4.47
N GLN A 2 -9.79 -21.91 -5.46
CA GLN A 2 -8.41 -22.29 -5.82
C GLN A 2 -7.33 -21.53 -5.04
N PHE A 3 -7.57 -20.28 -4.62
CA PHE A 3 -6.64 -19.59 -3.73
C PHE A 3 -6.52 -20.28 -2.37
N SER A 4 -7.55 -20.97 -1.89
CA SER A 4 -7.49 -21.78 -0.66
C SER A 4 -6.51 -22.97 -0.76
N ARG A 5 -6.20 -23.47 -1.97
CA ARG A 5 -5.17 -24.50 -2.19
C ARG A 5 -3.75 -23.95 -2.22
N LEU A 6 -3.58 -22.64 -2.38
CA LEU A 6 -2.26 -22.00 -2.46
C LEU A 6 -1.57 -21.85 -1.10
N SER A 7 -2.28 -22.04 0.01
CA SER A 7 -1.84 -21.63 1.35
C SER A 7 -1.19 -22.71 2.22
N LYS A 8 -0.92 -23.91 1.73
CA LYS A 8 -0.15 -24.86 2.55
C LYS A 8 1.27 -24.34 2.77
N GLY A 9 1.48 -23.60 3.84
CA GLY A 9 2.78 -23.34 4.45
C GLY A 9 3.58 -22.14 3.96
N SER A 10 3.01 -21.07 3.42
CA SER A 10 3.81 -19.89 3.02
C SER A 10 3.19 -18.57 3.39
N ARG A 11 4.03 -17.67 3.90
CA ARG A 11 3.70 -16.25 4.00
C ARG A 11 3.46 -15.72 2.59
N ILE A 12 2.29 -15.09 2.33
CA ILE A 12 2.08 -14.30 1.13
C ILE A 12 2.14 -12.84 1.57
N PRO A 13 3.30 -12.22 1.50
CA PRO A 13 3.45 -10.88 2.07
C PRO A 13 2.95 -9.79 1.15
N VAL A 14 2.78 -10.05 -0.15
CA VAL A 14 2.70 -8.95 -1.10
C VAL A 14 1.92 -9.31 -2.36
N LEU A 15 0.98 -8.44 -2.67
CA LEU A 15 0.17 -8.47 -3.86
C LEU A 15 0.30 -7.15 -4.61
N THR A 16 0.28 -7.22 -5.92
CA THR A 16 0.13 -6.06 -6.80
C THR A 16 -0.71 -6.46 -8.00
N SER A 17 -1.50 -5.55 -8.53
CA SER A 17 -2.21 -5.76 -9.79
C SER A 17 -1.49 -5.04 -10.91
N LEU A 18 -1.47 -5.65 -12.09
CA LEU A 18 -0.96 -5.08 -13.32
C LEU A 18 -1.85 -5.53 -14.46
N GLU A 19 -2.46 -4.60 -15.18
CA GLU A 19 -3.33 -4.90 -16.33
C GLU A 19 -4.49 -5.85 -16.00
N GLY A 20 -5.11 -5.68 -14.81
CA GLY A 20 -6.18 -6.57 -14.34
C GLY A 20 -5.73 -7.93 -13.80
N ASP A 21 -4.44 -8.23 -13.88
CA ASP A 21 -3.86 -9.45 -13.35
C ASP A 21 -3.34 -9.24 -11.92
N LEU A 22 -3.59 -10.20 -11.05
CA LEU A 22 -3.06 -10.21 -9.70
C LEU A 22 -1.71 -10.92 -9.66
N TRP A 23 -0.69 -10.19 -9.20
CA TRP A 23 0.66 -10.73 -9.01
C TRP A 23 0.96 -10.88 -7.54
N TYR A 24 1.46 -12.03 -7.13
CA TYR A 24 1.75 -12.30 -5.74
C TYR A 24 2.94 -13.22 -5.54
N MET A 25 3.58 -13.05 -4.38
CA MET A 25 4.68 -13.92 -3.96
C MET A 25 4.17 -15.02 -3.06
N ARG A 26 4.65 -16.24 -3.30
CA ARG A 26 4.46 -17.38 -2.40
C ARG A 26 5.82 -17.99 -2.10
N ARG A 27 6.29 -17.81 -0.85
CA ARG A 27 7.67 -18.09 -0.47
C ARG A 27 8.65 -17.32 -1.38
N ASP A 28 9.47 -18.05 -2.14
CA ASP A 28 10.45 -17.56 -3.09
C ASP A 28 9.94 -17.55 -4.54
N SER A 29 8.66 -17.72 -4.75
CA SER A 29 8.10 -17.87 -6.09
C SER A 29 7.04 -16.81 -6.38
N LEU A 30 7.13 -16.22 -7.56
CA LEU A 30 6.17 -15.25 -8.08
C LEU A 30 5.11 -15.98 -8.92
N PHE A 31 3.86 -15.61 -8.68
CA PHE A 31 2.70 -16.10 -9.39
C PHE A 31 1.91 -14.95 -9.99
N LYS A 32 1.22 -15.26 -11.08
CA LYS A 32 0.26 -14.38 -11.73
C LYS A 32 -1.11 -15.06 -11.73
N HIS A 33 -2.14 -14.34 -11.38
CA HIS A 33 -3.52 -14.79 -11.50
C HIS A 33 -4.28 -13.81 -12.38
N SER A 34 -4.67 -14.27 -13.56
CA SER A 34 -5.40 -13.45 -14.51
C SER A 34 -6.89 -13.42 -14.19
N SER A 35 -7.54 -12.30 -14.48
CA SER A 35 -8.98 -12.16 -14.29
C SER A 35 -9.75 -13.26 -15.04
N GLY A 36 -10.65 -13.94 -14.34
CA GLY A 36 -11.40 -15.07 -14.88
C GLY A 36 -10.65 -16.40 -14.99
N ALA A 37 -9.37 -16.45 -14.65
CA ALA A 37 -8.62 -17.70 -14.64
C ALA A 37 -9.01 -18.57 -13.44
N THR A 38 -9.03 -19.89 -13.66
CA THR A 38 -9.27 -20.87 -12.59
C THR A 38 -8.02 -21.22 -11.81
N GLU A 39 -6.83 -20.98 -12.38
CA GLU A 39 -5.53 -21.28 -11.77
C GLU A 39 -4.55 -20.13 -11.95
N SER A 40 -3.65 -20.01 -10.97
CA SER A 40 -2.57 -19.04 -11.06
C SER A 40 -1.38 -19.64 -11.83
N THR A 41 -0.80 -18.83 -12.69
CA THR A 41 0.39 -19.21 -13.45
C THR A 41 1.65 -18.94 -12.62
N PHE A 42 2.51 -19.95 -12.50
CA PHE A 42 3.87 -19.77 -11.98
C PHE A 42 4.67 -18.93 -12.97
N MET A 43 5.33 -17.88 -12.49
CA MET A 43 6.08 -16.95 -13.33
C MET A 43 7.58 -17.08 -13.13
N LEU A 44 8.04 -17.11 -11.89
CA LEU A 44 9.44 -17.02 -11.56
C LEU A 44 9.73 -17.60 -10.18
N LYS A 45 10.81 -18.37 -10.06
CA LYS A 45 11.42 -18.71 -8.76
C LYS A 45 12.56 -17.74 -8.49
N THR A 46 12.46 -17.01 -7.39
CA THR A 46 13.40 -15.92 -7.09
C THR A 46 14.61 -16.36 -6.27
N GLY A 47 14.51 -17.47 -5.56
CA GLY A 47 15.57 -17.88 -4.61
C GLY A 47 15.72 -16.97 -3.39
N ILE A 48 14.86 -15.96 -3.22
CA ILE A 48 14.91 -15.05 -2.08
C ILE A 48 14.54 -15.81 -0.80
N THR A 49 15.45 -15.83 0.16
CA THR A 49 15.26 -16.52 1.46
C THR A 49 14.79 -15.57 2.55
N SER A 50 15.06 -14.27 2.41
CA SER A 50 14.62 -13.26 3.38
C SER A 50 13.11 -12.95 3.22
N PRO A 51 12.42 -12.52 4.29
CA PRO A 51 11.02 -12.12 4.20
C PRO A 51 10.81 -10.99 3.19
N ILE A 52 9.85 -11.18 2.30
CA ILE A 52 9.47 -10.19 1.29
C ILE A 52 8.49 -9.21 1.92
N THR A 53 8.66 -7.92 1.65
CA THR A 53 7.91 -6.82 2.27
C THR A 53 7.06 -6.04 1.27
N CYS A 54 7.53 -5.88 0.04
CA CYS A 54 6.80 -5.16 -1.00
C CYS A 54 7.13 -5.68 -2.40
N LEU A 55 6.17 -5.53 -3.31
CA LEU A 55 6.25 -5.89 -4.72
C LEU A 55 5.82 -4.70 -5.56
N THR A 56 6.64 -4.30 -6.51
CA THR A 56 6.32 -3.21 -7.44
C THR A 56 6.62 -3.69 -8.86
N MET A 57 5.60 -3.60 -9.71
CA MET A 57 5.73 -3.96 -11.12
C MET A 57 6.10 -2.72 -11.92
N LEU A 58 7.20 -2.79 -12.64
CA LEU A 58 7.59 -1.80 -13.63
C LEU A 58 7.37 -2.36 -15.04
N PRO A 59 7.30 -1.56 -16.10
CA PRO A 59 7.06 -2.03 -17.45
C PRO A 59 7.96 -3.20 -17.85
N ASN A 60 9.26 -3.11 -17.58
CA ASN A 60 10.23 -4.13 -17.97
C ASN A 60 10.88 -4.86 -16.79
N LYS A 61 10.52 -4.55 -15.55
CA LYS A 61 11.16 -5.10 -14.35
C LYS A 61 10.17 -5.41 -13.26
N ILE A 62 10.47 -6.44 -12.50
CA ILE A 62 9.79 -6.76 -11.25
C ILE A 62 10.71 -6.35 -10.11
N CYS A 63 10.20 -5.52 -9.21
CA CYS A 63 10.94 -5.05 -8.05
C CYS A 63 10.38 -5.72 -6.80
N ILE A 64 11.18 -6.49 -6.10
CA ILE A 64 10.81 -7.21 -4.89
C ILE A 64 11.61 -6.63 -3.73
N GLY A 65 10.93 -5.97 -2.79
CA GLY A 65 11.53 -5.52 -1.55
C GLY A 65 11.50 -6.64 -0.50
N SER A 66 12.55 -6.72 0.29
CA SER A 66 12.70 -7.72 1.34
C SER A 66 13.42 -7.13 2.56
N HIS A 67 13.55 -7.92 3.63
CA HIS A 67 14.41 -7.55 4.77
C HIS A 67 15.91 -7.50 4.42
N ASP A 68 16.30 -7.98 3.24
CA ASP A 68 17.69 -7.99 2.75
C ASP A 68 17.86 -7.21 1.43
N GLY A 69 17.16 -6.10 1.27
CA GLY A 69 17.31 -5.25 0.09
C GLY A 69 16.26 -5.47 -0.99
N ILE A 70 16.60 -5.04 -2.21
CA ILE A 70 15.73 -5.05 -3.37
C ILE A 70 16.27 -6.00 -4.42
N PHE A 71 15.43 -6.89 -4.91
CA PHE A 71 15.69 -7.75 -6.05
C PHE A 71 14.94 -7.21 -7.28
N PHE A 72 15.70 -6.92 -8.33
CA PHE A 72 15.16 -6.58 -9.63
C PHE A 72 15.26 -7.77 -10.56
N TYR A 73 14.14 -8.14 -11.16
CA TYR A 73 14.09 -9.13 -12.22
C TYR A 73 13.71 -8.45 -13.52
N ASP A 74 14.57 -8.55 -14.51
CA ASP A 74 14.28 -8.09 -15.86
C ASP A 74 13.33 -9.09 -16.52
N ARG A 75 12.15 -8.62 -16.97
CA ARG A 75 11.10 -9.49 -17.52
C ARG A 75 11.46 -10.12 -18.86
N SER A 76 12.35 -9.50 -19.63
CA SER A 76 12.75 -9.97 -20.94
C SER A 76 13.90 -10.96 -20.89
N SER A 77 14.92 -10.67 -20.07
CA SER A 77 16.13 -11.50 -19.98
C SER A 77 16.13 -12.48 -18.82
N GLY A 78 15.21 -12.33 -17.85
CA GLY A 78 15.21 -13.08 -16.59
C GLY A 78 16.39 -12.75 -15.66
N LYS A 79 17.17 -11.73 -16.00
CA LYS A 79 18.36 -11.35 -15.21
C LYS A 79 17.94 -10.76 -13.87
N GLU A 80 18.51 -11.32 -12.82
CA GLU A 80 18.37 -10.81 -11.46
C GLU A 80 19.48 -9.81 -11.11
N THR A 81 19.12 -8.77 -10.37
CA THR A 81 20.06 -7.84 -9.75
C THR A 81 19.62 -7.56 -8.32
N HIS A 82 20.52 -7.74 -7.36
CA HIS A 82 20.29 -7.51 -5.94
C HIS A 82 21.02 -6.26 -5.48
N VAL A 83 20.29 -5.28 -4.99
CA VAL A 83 20.82 -3.99 -4.52
C VAL A 83 20.34 -3.69 -3.10
N LEU A 84 20.98 -2.74 -2.42
CA LEU A 84 20.68 -2.36 -1.03
C LEU A 84 20.69 -3.57 -0.07
N ARG A 85 21.66 -4.45 -0.24
CA ARG A 85 21.84 -5.66 0.60
C ARG A 85 21.92 -5.30 2.08
N GLY A 86 21.28 -6.09 2.92
CA GLY A 86 21.22 -5.85 4.38
C GLY A 86 20.30 -4.70 4.79
N ILE A 87 19.59 -4.06 3.86
CA ILE A 87 18.64 -2.98 4.14
C ILE A 87 17.22 -3.53 4.17
N ASP A 88 16.55 -3.36 5.29
CA ASP A 88 15.14 -3.77 5.45
C ASP A 88 14.22 -2.79 4.72
N ILE A 89 13.70 -3.21 3.56
CA ILE A 89 12.83 -2.41 2.70
C ILE A 89 11.41 -2.45 3.25
N TYR A 90 10.77 -1.29 3.33
CA TYR A 90 9.37 -1.19 3.74
C TYR A 90 8.46 -0.97 2.52
N ARG A 91 8.83 -0.04 1.63
CA ARG A 91 8.03 0.36 0.47
C ARG A 91 8.92 0.73 -0.70
N ILE A 92 8.47 0.39 -1.92
CA ILE A 92 9.05 0.86 -3.18
C ILE A 92 7.95 1.60 -3.93
N PHE A 93 8.24 2.82 -4.36
CA PHE A 93 7.33 3.67 -5.11
C PHE A 93 8.01 4.18 -6.39
N GLU A 94 7.37 4.02 -7.54
CA GLU A 94 7.82 4.64 -8.80
C GLU A 94 7.09 5.97 -9.00
N SER A 95 7.85 7.05 -9.14
CA SER A 95 7.30 8.36 -9.48
C SER A 95 6.95 8.44 -10.97
N SER A 96 6.10 9.42 -11.35
CA SER A 96 5.80 9.73 -12.76
C SER A 96 7.07 10.08 -13.56
N GLN A 97 8.11 10.53 -12.89
CA GLN A 97 9.43 10.79 -13.48
C GLN A 97 10.30 9.54 -13.63
N LYS A 98 9.78 8.34 -13.36
CA LYS A 98 10.50 7.06 -13.45
C LYS A 98 11.70 6.96 -12.51
N GLU A 99 11.65 7.62 -11.38
CA GLU A 99 12.56 7.43 -10.25
C GLU A 99 11.91 6.50 -9.23
N LEU A 100 12.70 5.61 -8.63
CA LEU A 100 12.23 4.78 -7.53
C LEU A 100 12.56 5.45 -6.19
N TRP A 101 11.57 5.52 -5.34
CA TRP A 101 11.64 5.99 -3.97
C TRP A 101 11.51 4.80 -3.06
N ILE A 102 12.50 4.58 -2.21
CA ILE A 102 12.62 3.39 -1.38
C ILE A 102 12.55 3.79 0.08
N GLY A 103 11.46 3.43 0.72
CA GLY A 103 11.29 3.54 2.16
C GLY A 103 11.85 2.33 2.88
N THR A 104 12.56 2.57 3.97
CA THR A 104 13.14 1.52 4.79
C THR A 104 12.61 1.57 6.22
N ARG A 105 12.80 0.46 6.97
CA ARG A 105 12.36 0.42 8.37
C ARG A 105 13.27 1.23 9.31
N MET A 106 14.58 1.25 9.04
CA MET A 106 15.57 1.82 9.98
C MET A 106 16.69 2.58 9.31
N TYR A 107 16.68 2.69 7.97
CA TYR A 107 17.80 3.27 7.20
C TYR A 107 17.40 4.50 6.39
N GLY A 108 16.20 5.06 6.65
CA GLY A 108 15.72 6.26 5.99
C GLY A 108 15.27 6.02 4.55
N LEU A 109 15.51 7.00 3.71
CA LEU A 109 15.04 7.10 2.34
C LEU A 109 16.19 6.91 1.36
N TYR A 110 15.97 6.04 0.37
CA TYR A 110 16.84 5.92 -0.80
C TYR A 110 16.09 6.31 -2.06
N ARG A 111 16.82 6.80 -3.04
CA ARG A 111 16.33 7.11 -4.39
C ARG A 111 17.18 6.39 -5.41
N ILE A 112 16.54 5.83 -6.44
CA ILE A 112 17.20 5.25 -7.61
C ILE A 112 16.72 6.04 -8.82
N ASN A 113 17.64 6.71 -9.49
CA ASN A 113 17.31 7.51 -10.66
C ASN A 113 17.16 6.62 -11.91
N LYS A 114 16.78 7.24 -13.04
CA LYS A 114 16.58 6.54 -14.34
C LYS A 114 17.85 5.82 -14.84
N LYS A 115 19.03 6.26 -14.41
CA LYS A 115 20.31 5.63 -14.75
C LYS A 115 20.66 4.44 -13.86
N GLY A 116 19.84 4.19 -12.81
CA GLY A 116 20.09 3.16 -11.82
C GLY A 116 21.05 3.57 -10.70
N GLU A 117 21.41 4.84 -10.62
CA GLU A 117 22.26 5.36 -9.54
C GLU A 117 21.45 5.42 -8.25
N ILE A 118 22.01 4.80 -7.21
CA ILE A 118 21.40 4.72 -5.88
C ILE A 118 21.97 5.83 -5.01
N ARG A 119 21.10 6.60 -4.36
CA ARG A 119 21.48 7.65 -3.41
C ARG A 119 20.66 7.53 -2.15
N GLN A 120 21.32 7.55 -1.01
CA GLN A 120 20.66 7.73 0.27
C GLN A 120 20.40 9.21 0.50
N VAL A 121 19.18 9.55 0.95
CA VAL A 121 18.86 10.91 1.37
C VAL A 121 19.44 11.13 2.75
N PRO A 122 20.19 12.23 2.98
CA PRO A 122 20.78 12.50 4.28
C PRO A 122 19.73 12.58 5.41
N PHE A 123 20.08 12.03 6.57
CA PHE A 123 19.35 12.30 7.79
C PHE A 123 19.83 13.66 8.31
N SER A 124 18.96 14.65 8.20
CA SER A 124 19.28 16.05 8.56
C SER A 124 18.02 16.77 9.01
N PRO A 125 17.57 16.54 10.26
CA PRO A 125 16.38 17.18 10.80
C PRO A 125 16.46 18.70 10.74
N GLY A 126 15.38 19.33 10.23
CA GLY A 126 15.32 20.78 10.07
C GLY A 126 16.08 21.35 8.86
N SER A 127 16.79 20.52 8.11
CA SER A 127 17.47 20.95 6.89
C SER A 127 16.61 20.68 5.65
N PRO A 128 16.59 21.58 4.66
CA PRO A 128 15.89 21.34 3.39
C PRO A 128 16.57 20.28 2.49
N THR A 129 17.74 19.80 2.85
CA THR A 129 18.51 18.82 2.08
C THR A 129 18.33 17.38 2.55
N GLY A 130 17.61 17.16 3.64
CA GLY A 130 17.48 15.86 4.26
C GLY A 130 16.12 15.57 4.90
N ILE A 131 16.05 14.45 5.58
CA ILE A 131 14.87 13.95 6.27
C ILE A 131 15.10 13.86 7.77
N SER A 132 14.03 13.84 8.55
CA SER A 132 14.08 13.76 10.02
C SER A 132 13.69 12.39 10.58
N SER A 133 13.38 11.42 9.74
CA SER A 133 12.98 10.09 10.19
C SER A 133 13.74 8.98 9.45
N TRP A 134 14.13 7.95 10.19
CA TRP A 134 14.73 6.74 9.62
C TRP A 134 13.70 5.75 9.11
N GLN A 135 12.44 5.86 9.57
CA GLN A 135 11.37 4.94 9.23
C GLN A 135 10.42 5.57 8.21
N ILE A 136 10.53 5.14 6.96
CA ILE A 136 9.72 5.63 5.84
C ILE A 136 8.70 4.55 5.47
N ARG A 137 7.42 4.89 5.50
CA ARG A 137 6.35 3.90 5.42
C ARG A 137 5.57 3.89 4.14
N ASP A 138 5.21 5.06 3.61
CA ASP A 138 4.40 5.14 2.40
C ASP A 138 4.70 6.39 1.59
N PHE A 139 4.30 6.38 0.31
CA PHE A 139 4.55 7.45 -0.64
C PHE A 139 3.32 7.76 -1.47
N VAL A 140 3.21 9.04 -1.87
CA VAL A 140 2.26 9.49 -2.89
C VAL A 140 2.86 10.65 -3.67
N GLU A 141 2.50 10.75 -4.96
CA GLU A 141 2.88 11.86 -5.83
C GLU A 141 1.70 12.78 -6.06
N ASP A 142 1.86 14.08 -5.81
CA ASP A 142 0.82 15.08 -6.07
C ASP A 142 0.72 15.49 -7.55
N GLY A 143 -0.26 16.33 -7.87
CA GLY A 143 -0.47 16.85 -9.24
C GLY A 143 0.66 17.76 -9.75
N GLU A 144 1.52 18.28 -8.87
CA GLU A 144 2.71 19.06 -9.21
C GLU A 144 3.99 18.22 -9.25
N ARG A 145 3.86 16.90 -9.14
CA ARG A 145 4.92 15.89 -9.11
C ARG A 145 5.80 15.97 -7.86
N ASN A 146 5.37 16.63 -6.80
CA ASN A 146 6.07 16.53 -5.53
C ASN A 146 5.80 15.15 -4.92
N ILE A 147 6.80 14.62 -4.22
CA ILE A 147 6.67 13.34 -3.54
C ILE A 147 6.41 13.59 -2.06
N TRP A 148 5.29 13.10 -1.59
CA TRP A 148 4.92 13.09 -0.20
C TRP A 148 5.20 11.72 0.39
N PHE A 149 5.75 11.66 1.59
CA PHE A 149 6.03 10.40 2.24
C PHE A 149 5.77 10.45 3.74
N GLY A 150 5.08 9.41 4.19
CA GLY A 150 4.73 9.20 5.59
C GLY A 150 5.87 8.55 6.34
N THR A 151 6.15 9.07 7.53
CA THR A 151 7.21 8.56 8.39
C THR A 151 6.70 8.33 9.82
N PHE A 152 7.56 7.78 10.68
CA PHE A 152 7.25 7.68 12.10
C PHE A 152 7.15 9.07 12.77
N ASP A 153 7.84 10.07 12.24
CA ASP A 153 8.00 11.39 12.88
C ASP A 153 7.32 12.52 12.10
N GLY A 154 6.44 12.21 11.15
CA GLY A 154 5.67 13.21 10.43
C GLY A 154 5.47 12.92 8.95
N LEU A 155 4.80 13.83 8.29
CA LEU A 155 4.61 13.85 6.85
C LEU A 155 5.69 14.72 6.22
N HIS A 156 6.45 14.17 5.30
CA HIS A 156 7.48 14.89 4.55
C HIS A 156 7.02 15.15 3.13
N LYS A 157 7.52 16.23 2.56
CA LYS A 157 7.38 16.58 1.15
C LYS A 157 8.75 16.76 0.52
N TYR A 158 8.96 16.18 -0.63
CA TYR A 158 10.06 16.54 -1.54
C TYR A 158 9.50 17.38 -2.68
N SER A 159 9.98 18.59 -2.81
CA SER A 159 9.62 19.47 -3.92
C SER A 159 10.50 19.16 -5.13
N THR A 160 9.91 18.73 -6.24
CA THR A 160 10.63 18.48 -7.49
C THR A 160 11.11 19.77 -8.16
N LYS A 161 10.46 20.91 -7.87
CA LYS A 161 10.86 22.23 -8.38
C LYS A 161 12.14 22.74 -7.75
N THR A 162 12.29 22.55 -6.42
CA THR A 162 13.43 23.10 -5.68
C THR A 162 14.47 22.06 -5.30
N GLY A 163 14.12 20.76 -5.37
CA GLY A 163 14.96 19.67 -4.88
C GLY A 163 15.06 19.59 -3.36
N GLN A 164 14.19 20.28 -2.63
CA GLN A 164 14.23 20.39 -1.18
C GLN A 164 13.23 19.47 -0.50
N TYR A 165 13.61 19.02 0.70
CA TYR A 165 12.75 18.29 1.63
C TYR A 165 12.16 19.24 2.66
N SER A 166 10.93 19.01 3.04
CA SER A 166 10.27 19.71 4.13
C SER A 166 9.48 18.73 4.99
N LEU A 167 9.53 18.93 6.30
CA LEU A 167 8.69 18.25 7.26
C LEU A 167 7.44 19.11 7.50
N ILE A 168 6.27 18.52 7.35
CA ILE A 168 5.02 19.15 7.74
C ILE A 168 4.90 18.99 9.24
N GLN A 169 5.13 20.08 9.96
CA GLN A 169 4.99 20.10 11.41
C GLN A 169 3.53 20.02 11.80
N ILE A 170 3.28 19.41 12.94
CA ILE A 170 1.96 19.37 13.57
C ILE A 170 1.81 20.68 14.35
N PRO A 171 0.97 21.63 13.91
CA PRO A 171 0.65 22.77 14.76
C PRO A 171 -0.11 22.25 15.98
N LYS A 172 0.17 22.82 17.15
CA LYS A 172 -0.58 22.52 18.38
C LYS A 172 -2.03 23.01 18.35
N TYR A 173 -2.49 23.54 17.21
CA TYR A 173 -3.81 24.15 17.03
C TYR A 173 -4.54 23.58 15.84
N VAL A 174 -5.85 23.82 15.79
CA VAL A 174 -6.79 23.35 14.73
C VAL A 174 -6.22 23.53 13.32
N GLY A 175 -6.19 22.45 12.54
CA GLY A 175 -5.79 22.47 11.13
C GLY A 175 -4.46 21.78 10.77
N GLY A 176 -3.81 21.09 11.72
CA GLY A 176 -2.61 20.29 11.45
C GLY A 176 -2.86 18.78 11.44
N LEU A 177 -1.79 18.01 11.24
CA LEU A 177 -1.83 16.56 11.44
C LEU A 177 -2.07 16.24 12.90
N ASN A 178 -3.01 15.36 13.18
CA ASN A 178 -3.38 15.00 14.55
C ASN A 178 -2.39 14.03 15.25
N HIS A 179 -1.54 13.36 14.49
CA HIS A 179 -0.51 12.46 15.01
C HIS A 179 0.72 12.42 14.09
N PRO A 180 1.95 12.44 14.63
CA PRO A 180 3.17 12.47 13.81
C PRO A 180 3.42 11.15 13.08
N SER A 181 3.03 10.02 13.66
CA SER A 181 3.32 8.73 13.07
C SER A 181 2.36 8.44 11.91
N ILE A 182 2.82 8.66 10.68
CA ILE A 182 2.05 8.43 9.47
C ILE A 182 2.25 6.99 9.02
N PHE A 183 1.16 6.34 8.64
CA PHE A 183 1.15 4.93 8.26
C PHE A 183 0.87 4.71 6.79
N SER A 184 -0.10 5.42 6.25
CA SER A 184 -0.54 5.26 4.86
C SER A 184 -0.86 6.59 4.20
N LEU A 185 -0.66 6.66 2.89
CA LEU A 185 -0.96 7.81 2.05
C LEU A 185 -1.75 7.34 0.83
N CYS A 186 -2.76 8.13 0.45
CA CYS A 186 -3.51 7.90 -0.77
C CYS A 186 -3.82 9.24 -1.43
N LYS A 187 -3.83 9.27 -2.76
CA LYS A 187 -4.31 10.41 -3.53
C LYS A 187 -5.57 10.01 -4.29
N ASP A 188 -6.61 10.80 -4.15
CA ASP A 188 -7.84 10.62 -4.92
C ASP A 188 -7.75 11.25 -6.32
N MET A 189 -8.81 11.09 -7.09
CA MET A 189 -8.89 11.61 -8.46
C MET A 189 -8.93 13.14 -8.51
N GLN A 190 -9.37 13.82 -7.45
CA GLN A 190 -9.39 15.26 -7.30
C GLN A 190 -8.03 15.83 -6.92
N GLY A 191 -7.09 14.97 -6.58
CA GLY A 191 -5.74 15.34 -6.15
C GLY A 191 -5.61 15.63 -4.67
N THR A 192 -6.64 15.33 -3.86
CA THR A 192 -6.57 15.37 -2.40
C THR A 192 -5.67 14.26 -1.90
N ILE A 193 -4.80 14.56 -0.96
CA ILE A 193 -3.95 13.58 -0.28
C ILE A 193 -4.57 13.23 1.06
N TRP A 194 -4.82 11.94 1.22
CA TRP A 194 -5.34 11.31 2.43
C TRP A 194 -4.19 10.74 3.24
N VAL A 195 -4.20 10.97 4.54
CA VAL A 195 -3.10 10.64 5.44
C VAL A 195 -3.63 9.84 6.62
N GLY A 196 -3.35 8.55 6.63
CA GLY A 196 -3.66 7.65 7.75
C GLY A 196 -2.55 7.70 8.79
N SER A 197 -2.91 7.96 10.05
CA SER A 197 -1.97 8.04 11.16
C SER A 197 -2.15 6.89 12.16
N TYR A 198 -1.13 6.65 12.98
CA TYR A 198 -1.07 5.48 13.86
C TYR A 198 -2.18 5.46 14.92
N PHE A 199 -2.47 6.58 15.57
CA PHE A 199 -3.52 6.70 16.59
C PHE A 199 -4.43 7.90 16.39
N GLY A 200 -4.27 8.64 15.32
CA GLY A 200 -4.93 9.91 15.10
C GLY A 200 -6.00 9.88 14.01
N GLY A 201 -6.43 8.69 13.56
CA GLY A 201 -7.41 8.61 12.47
C GLY A 201 -6.89 9.08 11.13
N VAL A 202 -7.75 9.72 10.35
CA VAL A 202 -7.46 10.18 8.99
C VAL A 202 -7.40 11.68 8.93
N ASN A 203 -6.41 12.19 8.21
CA ASN A 203 -6.33 13.59 7.81
C ASN A 203 -6.38 13.66 6.29
N TYR A 204 -6.83 14.76 5.73
CA TYR A 204 -6.68 15.01 4.31
C TYR A 204 -6.36 16.48 4.04
N PHE A 205 -5.73 16.71 2.90
CA PHE A 205 -5.45 18.07 2.43
C PHE A 205 -5.33 18.09 0.90
N THR A 206 -5.61 19.24 0.32
CA THR A 206 -5.31 19.50 -1.08
C THR A 206 -3.98 20.23 -1.17
N PRO A 207 -2.97 19.75 -1.91
CA PRO A 207 -1.63 20.36 -1.95
C PRO A 207 -1.57 21.85 -2.33
N LYS A 208 -2.65 22.38 -2.92
CA LYS A 208 -2.81 23.81 -3.25
C LYS A 208 -3.42 24.64 -2.12
N GLN A 209 -3.90 23.98 -1.06
CA GLN A 209 -4.48 24.61 0.12
C GLN A 209 -3.63 24.21 1.32
N ASP A 210 -3.04 25.17 2.00
CA ASP A 210 -2.09 24.93 3.10
C ASP A 210 -2.72 24.46 4.42
N SER A 211 -3.96 23.94 4.39
CA SER A 211 -4.68 23.49 5.58
C SER A 211 -5.03 22.00 5.53
N PHE A 212 -4.77 21.32 6.64
CA PHE A 212 -5.27 19.95 6.87
C PHE A 212 -6.66 20.00 7.48
N VAL A 213 -7.53 19.09 7.03
CA VAL A 213 -8.79 18.80 7.71
C VAL A 213 -8.65 17.47 8.44
N HIS A 214 -8.91 17.50 9.73
CA HIS A 214 -8.85 16.31 10.58
C HIS A 214 -10.24 15.71 10.72
N TYR A 215 -10.32 14.41 10.56
CA TYR A 215 -11.48 13.62 10.88
C TYR A 215 -11.16 12.67 12.03
N ASP A 216 -11.78 12.91 13.16
CA ASP A 216 -11.84 11.93 14.23
C ASP A 216 -12.90 10.89 13.89
N TYR A 217 -12.48 9.65 13.76
CA TYR A 217 -13.40 8.55 13.62
C TYR A 217 -14.12 8.34 14.94
N ASP A 218 -15.30 8.97 15.01
CA ASP A 218 -16.32 8.80 16.03
C ASP A 218 -16.01 9.22 17.48
N GLN A 219 -16.09 10.51 17.75
CA GLN A 219 -16.17 11.03 19.13
C GLN A 219 -17.48 10.67 19.88
N ASN A 220 -18.49 10.15 19.17
CA ASN A 220 -19.82 9.85 19.73
C ASN A 220 -20.14 8.37 19.88
N ALA A 221 -19.32 7.46 19.37
CA ALA A 221 -19.56 6.04 19.51
C ALA A 221 -18.97 5.52 20.82
N THR A 222 -19.81 5.39 21.80
CA THR A 222 -19.53 4.80 23.13
C THR A 222 -19.02 3.34 23.09
N LYS A 223 -18.75 2.78 21.91
CA LYS A 223 -18.32 1.38 21.72
C LYS A 223 -17.02 1.17 20.93
N ASN A 224 -16.43 2.20 20.33
CA ASN A 224 -15.35 1.98 19.34
C ASN A 224 -14.02 2.69 19.62
N GLN A 225 -13.59 2.74 20.87
CA GLN A 225 -12.28 3.28 21.29
C GLN A 225 -11.05 2.58 20.65
N TYR A 226 -11.26 1.49 19.91
CA TYR A 226 -10.17 0.67 19.37
C TYR A 226 -9.84 0.92 17.90
N TYR A 227 -10.55 1.82 17.21
CA TYR A 227 -10.45 1.94 15.75
C TYR A 227 -9.75 3.22 15.27
N SER A 228 -9.01 3.87 16.12
CA SER A 228 -8.21 5.04 15.75
C SER A 228 -6.93 4.70 14.96
N TYR A 229 -6.62 3.41 14.81
CA TYR A 229 -5.50 2.96 14.01
C TYR A 229 -5.97 2.68 12.57
N ILE A 230 -5.60 3.56 11.63
CA ILE A 230 -5.87 3.40 10.21
C ILE A 230 -4.70 2.69 9.56
N GLY A 231 -4.95 1.50 9.02
CA GLY A 231 -3.96 0.71 8.33
C GLY A 231 -3.71 1.17 6.90
N ASP A 232 -4.80 1.46 6.17
CA ASP A 232 -4.75 1.86 4.78
C ASP A 232 -6.02 2.61 4.37
N ILE A 233 -5.94 3.38 3.26
CA ILE A 233 -7.05 4.18 2.74
C ILE A 233 -7.09 4.03 1.23
N VAL A 234 -8.29 3.82 0.65
CA VAL A 234 -8.50 3.91 -0.78
C VAL A 234 -9.78 4.67 -1.09
N VAL A 235 -9.84 5.28 -2.27
CA VAL A 235 -11.04 5.98 -2.76
C VAL A 235 -11.50 5.26 -4.02
N ASP A 236 -12.78 4.92 -4.10
CA ASP A 236 -13.37 4.27 -5.26
C ASP A 236 -13.83 5.31 -6.31
N LYS A 237 -14.28 4.84 -7.47
CA LYS A 237 -14.75 5.70 -8.57
C LYS A 237 -15.98 6.55 -8.22
N ASN A 238 -16.72 6.18 -7.18
CA ASN A 238 -17.90 6.90 -6.70
C ASN A 238 -17.55 7.92 -5.61
N GLU A 239 -16.25 8.17 -5.39
CA GLU A 239 -15.72 9.03 -4.33
C GLU A 239 -16.01 8.54 -2.90
N HIS A 240 -16.30 7.24 -2.73
CA HIS A 240 -16.38 6.67 -1.40
C HIS A 240 -14.99 6.41 -0.84
N VAL A 241 -14.78 6.76 0.42
CA VAL A 241 -13.53 6.56 1.13
C VAL A 241 -13.61 5.26 1.92
N TRP A 242 -12.75 4.33 1.59
CA TRP A 242 -12.61 3.04 2.26
C TRP A 242 -11.45 3.08 3.22
N LEU A 243 -11.70 2.77 4.47
CA LEU A 243 -10.74 2.82 5.57
C LEU A 243 -10.56 1.44 6.15
N SER A 244 -9.33 0.97 6.19
CA SER A 244 -8.98 -0.24 6.95
C SER A 244 -8.53 0.12 8.36
N THR A 245 -8.92 -0.68 9.34
CA THR A 245 -8.58 -0.43 10.73
C THR A 245 -7.95 -1.64 11.40
N ASP A 246 -7.20 -1.41 12.47
CA ASP A 246 -6.65 -2.49 13.31
C ASP A 246 -7.67 -2.84 14.40
N GLY A 247 -8.44 -3.92 14.13
CA GLY A 247 -9.46 -4.44 15.04
C GLY A 247 -10.91 -4.05 14.72
N GLY A 248 -11.13 -3.00 13.92
CA GLY A 248 -12.48 -2.53 13.54
C GLY A 248 -12.99 -3.00 12.18
N GLY A 249 -12.18 -3.73 11.45
CA GLY A 249 -12.53 -4.16 10.10
C GLY A 249 -12.37 -3.05 9.07
N ILE A 250 -13.35 -2.91 8.18
CA ILE A 250 -13.33 -1.92 7.09
C ILE A 250 -14.59 -1.04 7.19
N SER A 251 -14.36 0.25 7.01
CA SER A 251 -15.46 1.23 6.89
C SER A 251 -15.43 1.87 5.52
N CYS A 252 -16.60 2.09 4.95
CA CYS A 252 -16.81 2.86 3.74
C CYS A 252 -17.63 4.09 4.09
N THR A 253 -17.18 5.27 3.70
CA THR A 253 -17.87 6.54 3.93
C THR A 253 -18.16 7.25 2.62
N ASP A 254 -19.17 8.12 2.61
CA ASP A 254 -19.40 9.08 1.55
C ASP A 254 -18.44 10.29 1.68
N LYS A 255 -18.53 11.22 0.74
CA LYS A 255 -17.76 12.49 0.75
C LYS A 255 -18.05 13.40 1.95
N ASN A 256 -19.15 13.18 2.66
CA ASN A 256 -19.53 13.94 3.87
C ASN A 256 -19.17 13.16 5.14
N TRP A 257 -18.44 12.05 5.01
CA TRP A 257 -18.02 11.17 6.10
C TRP A 257 -19.15 10.41 6.80
N ASN A 258 -20.31 10.32 6.19
CA ASN A 258 -21.33 9.42 6.68
C ASN A 258 -20.92 7.98 6.36
N ILE A 259 -20.97 7.10 7.35
CA ILE A 259 -20.70 5.68 7.14
C ILE A 259 -21.80 5.08 6.26
N ILE A 260 -21.40 4.58 5.09
CA ILE A 260 -22.27 3.85 4.16
C ILE A 260 -22.30 2.38 4.54
N HIS A 261 -21.12 1.81 4.77
CA HIS A 261 -20.92 0.41 5.12
C HIS A 261 -19.85 0.25 6.18
N GLN A 262 -20.05 -0.70 7.07
CA GLN A 262 -19.04 -1.18 8.00
C GLN A 262 -19.02 -2.71 7.99
N PHE A 263 -17.86 -3.28 7.71
CA PHE A 263 -17.68 -4.71 7.60
C PHE A 263 -16.77 -5.21 8.72
N THR A 264 -17.27 -6.18 9.45
CA THR A 264 -16.54 -6.87 10.53
C THR A 264 -16.58 -8.36 10.30
N ALA A 265 -15.65 -9.08 10.88
CA ALA A 265 -15.60 -10.54 10.82
C ALA A 265 -16.77 -11.18 11.59
N GLY A 266 -17.15 -12.40 11.19
CA GLY A 266 -18.13 -13.24 11.91
C GLY A 266 -19.45 -13.45 11.21
N GLY A 267 -19.71 -12.81 10.08
CA GLY A 267 -20.88 -13.02 9.23
C GLY A 267 -20.66 -14.11 8.16
N LYS A 268 -21.75 -14.51 7.50
CA LYS A 268 -21.65 -15.43 6.34
C LYS A 268 -21.03 -14.77 5.10
N ASN A 269 -21.28 -13.48 4.93
CA ASN A 269 -20.71 -12.64 3.86
C ASN A 269 -19.92 -11.53 4.54
N SER A 270 -18.70 -11.82 4.97
CA SER A 270 -17.86 -10.90 5.73
C SER A 270 -16.38 -11.16 5.51
N ILE A 271 -15.58 -10.21 5.94
CA ILE A 271 -14.13 -10.38 6.04
C ILE A 271 -13.80 -11.47 7.09
N PRO A 272 -12.71 -12.20 6.92
CA PRO A 272 -12.33 -13.28 7.84
C PRO A 272 -11.70 -12.80 9.15
N HIS A 273 -11.20 -11.56 9.20
CA HIS A 273 -10.55 -10.99 10.39
C HIS A 273 -10.71 -9.47 10.45
N ASN A 274 -10.86 -8.91 11.67
CA ASN A 274 -11.07 -7.46 11.87
C ASN A 274 -9.80 -6.61 11.80
N ASN A 275 -8.63 -7.24 11.90
CA ASN A 275 -7.36 -6.54 11.83
C ASN A 275 -6.92 -6.51 10.37
N ILE A 276 -7.13 -5.37 9.72
CA ILE A 276 -6.86 -5.18 8.30
C ILE A 276 -5.54 -4.44 8.15
N LYS A 277 -4.66 -4.98 7.32
CA LYS A 277 -3.32 -4.42 7.10
C LYS A 277 -3.21 -3.58 5.84
N SER A 278 -4.02 -3.90 4.84
CA SER A 278 -3.99 -3.18 3.56
C SER A 278 -5.29 -3.40 2.81
N ILE A 279 -5.71 -2.38 2.09
CA ILE A 279 -6.80 -2.45 1.12
C ILE A 279 -6.36 -1.87 -0.20
N CYS A 280 -6.96 -2.32 -1.31
CA CYS A 280 -6.67 -1.81 -2.63
C CYS A 280 -7.91 -1.83 -3.50
N TYR A 281 -8.22 -0.70 -4.13
CA TYR A 281 -9.30 -0.62 -5.10
C TYR A 281 -8.82 -1.01 -6.49
N ASP A 282 -9.55 -1.91 -7.12
CA ASP A 282 -9.38 -2.30 -8.52
C ASP A 282 -10.53 -1.70 -9.32
N GLU A 283 -10.23 -0.66 -10.08
CA GLU A 283 -11.22 0.07 -10.86
C GLU A 283 -11.77 -0.77 -12.02
N GLU A 284 -10.92 -1.56 -12.68
CA GLU A 284 -11.32 -2.37 -13.83
C GLU A 284 -12.30 -3.48 -13.44
N ASN A 285 -12.06 -4.12 -12.29
CA ASN A 285 -12.90 -5.20 -11.78
C ASN A 285 -13.96 -4.75 -10.77
N GLU A 286 -14.03 -3.44 -10.48
CA GLU A 286 -14.95 -2.84 -9.49
C GLU A 286 -14.96 -3.58 -8.16
N CYS A 287 -13.79 -3.79 -7.58
CA CYS A 287 -13.68 -4.52 -6.33
C CYS A 287 -12.60 -3.94 -5.39
N ILE A 288 -12.73 -4.26 -4.10
CA ILE A 288 -11.73 -3.95 -3.08
C ILE A 288 -11.02 -5.25 -2.69
N TYR A 289 -9.71 -5.29 -2.87
CA TYR A 289 -8.86 -6.33 -2.29
C TYR A 289 -8.45 -5.95 -0.87
N ILE A 290 -8.46 -6.93 0.03
CA ILE A 290 -8.34 -6.72 1.47
C ILE A 290 -7.33 -7.71 2.03
N GLY A 291 -6.22 -7.18 2.53
CA GLY A 291 -5.20 -7.96 3.24
C GLY A 291 -5.42 -7.92 4.74
N THR A 292 -5.52 -9.08 5.39
CA THR A 292 -5.80 -9.19 6.82
C THR A 292 -4.61 -9.73 7.61
N TYR A 293 -4.59 -9.53 8.93
CA TYR A 293 -3.52 -9.99 9.80
C TYR A 293 -3.48 -11.52 9.96
N LEU A 294 -4.64 -12.17 10.09
CA LEU A 294 -4.73 -13.63 10.31
C LEU A 294 -5.80 -14.31 9.45
N GLY A 295 -6.43 -13.61 8.53
CA GLY A 295 -7.51 -14.14 7.70
C GLY A 295 -7.16 -14.21 6.21
N GLY A 296 -5.90 -13.99 5.85
CA GLY A 296 -5.46 -14.05 4.46
C GLY A 296 -5.93 -12.86 3.61
N LEU A 297 -6.29 -13.13 2.37
CA LEU A 297 -6.76 -12.18 1.37
C LEU A 297 -8.27 -12.31 1.17
N SER A 298 -8.96 -11.18 1.08
CA SER A 298 -10.35 -11.10 0.67
C SER A 298 -10.52 -10.15 -0.52
N ARG A 299 -11.55 -10.38 -1.31
CA ARG A 299 -12.04 -9.48 -2.35
C ARG A 299 -13.49 -9.15 -2.05
N TYR A 300 -13.81 -7.87 -1.99
CA TYR A 300 -15.18 -7.38 -1.93
C TYR A 300 -15.60 -6.88 -3.31
N ASP A 301 -16.64 -7.45 -3.85
CA ASP A 301 -17.19 -7.10 -5.15
C ASP A 301 -18.22 -5.97 -4.97
N LEU A 302 -17.98 -4.82 -5.56
CA LEU A 302 -18.81 -3.62 -5.38
C LEU A 302 -20.16 -3.72 -6.09
N GLN A 303 -20.28 -4.54 -7.14
CA GLN A 303 -21.52 -4.72 -7.88
C GLN A 303 -22.46 -5.68 -7.17
N THR A 304 -21.93 -6.78 -6.66
CA THR A 304 -22.73 -7.84 -6.04
C THR A 304 -22.85 -7.73 -4.52
N GLY A 305 -21.96 -6.94 -3.89
CA GLY A 305 -21.87 -6.82 -2.43
C GLY A 305 -21.38 -8.10 -1.75
N GLN A 306 -20.66 -8.97 -2.46
CA GLN A 306 -20.20 -10.26 -1.94
C GLN A 306 -18.73 -10.25 -1.60
N PHE A 307 -18.37 -10.93 -0.50
CA PHE A 307 -17.00 -11.23 -0.15
C PHE A 307 -16.56 -12.59 -0.71
N TYR A 308 -15.36 -12.61 -1.26
CA TYR A 308 -14.65 -13.81 -1.67
C TYR A 308 -13.38 -13.91 -0.85
N ASN A 309 -13.36 -14.86 0.10
CA ASN A 309 -12.21 -15.04 0.99
C ASN A 309 -11.26 -16.08 0.41
N TYR A 310 -10.02 -15.68 0.20
CA TYR A 310 -8.93 -16.51 -0.29
C TYR A 310 -7.94 -16.69 0.85
N LEU A 311 -7.30 -17.85 0.91
CA LEU A 311 -6.29 -18.13 1.95
C LEU A 311 -6.88 -18.14 3.38
N GLU A 312 -8.19 -18.31 3.50
CA GLU A 312 -8.86 -18.46 4.78
C GLU A 312 -8.46 -19.81 5.42
N ARG A 313 -8.25 -19.80 6.72
CA ARG A 313 -7.91 -20.98 7.50
C ARG A 313 -9.08 -21.97 7.54
N ARG A 314 -8.82 -23.24 7.23
CA ARG A 314 -9.78 -24.31 7.45
C ARG A 314 -9.78 -24.72 8.92
N LYS A 315 -10.97 -24.96 9.47
CA LYS A 315 -11.14 -25.42 10.85
C LYS A 315 -10.36 -26.73 11.08
N GLY A 316 -9.37 -26.72 11.99
CA GLY A 316 -8.55 -27.89 12.32
C GLY A 316 -7.10 -27.86 11.77
N GLU A 317 -6.71 -26.88 10.99
CA GLU A 317 -5.31 -26.70 10.58
C GLU A 317 -4.49 -26.03 11.69
N PRO A 318 -3.22 -26.42 11.90
CA PRO A 318 -2.37 -25.79 12.90
C PRO A 318 -2.11 -24.32 12.58
N ASN A 319 -1.91 -23.49 13.60
CA ASN A 319 -1.56 -22.07 13.43
C ASN A 319 -0.29 -21.95 12.58
N THR A 320 -0.46 -21.62 11.31
CA THR A 320 0.66 -21.27 10.44
C THR A 320 0.79 -19.75 10.41
N PRO A 321 2.00 -19.19 10.48
CA PRO A 321 2.24 -17.73 10.43
C PRO A 321 1.86 -17.08 9.10
N ASN A 322 1.15 -17.76 8.23
CA ASN A 322 1.08 -17.53 6.78
C ASN A 322 -0.19 -16.83 6.31
N GLU A 323 -1.06 -16.46 7.23
CA GLU A 323 -2.36 -15.86 6.92
C GLU A 323 -2.32 -14.32 6.99
N VAL A 324 -1.13 -13.74 7.10
CA VAL A 324 -0.96 -12.28 7.18
C VAL A 324 -0.64 -11.72 5.81
N VAL A 325 -1.50 -10.85 5.31
CA VAL A 325 -1.30 -10.08 4.08
C VAL A 325 -1.05 -8.64 4.48
N PHE A 326 0.21 -8.20 4.47
CA PHE A 326 0.61 -6.86 4.93
C PHE A 326 0.37 -5.77 3.90
N HIS A 327 0.31 -6.13 2.61
CA HIS A 327 0.17 -5.13 1.56
C HIS A 327 -0.48 -5.70 0.30
N VAL A 328 -1.46 -4.96 -0.21
CA VAL A 328 -2.15 -5.21 -1.47
C VAL A 328 -2.07 -3.96 -2.32
N LYS A 329 -1.74 -4.09 -3.60
CA LYS A 329 -1.69 -2.96 -4.53
C LYS A 329 -2.14 -3.36 -5.92
N THR A 330 -3.00 -2.55 -6.52
CA THR A 330 -3.34 -2.59 -7.95
C THR A 330 -2.43 -1.64 -8.72
N VAL A 331 -2.08 -1.98 -9.94
CA VAL A 331 -1.34 -1.11 -10.86
C VAL A 331 -2.09 -1.08 -12.18
N SER A 332 -2.67 0.07 -12.53
CA SER A 332 -3.30 0.30 -13.83
C SER A 332 -2.30 1.00 -14.76
N TYR A 333 -2.06 0.42 -15.93
CA TYR A 333 -1.26 1.02 -17.00
C TYR A 333 -2.16 1.47 -18.16
N THR A 334 -3.14 2.29 -17.89
CA THR A 334 -4.06 2.83 -18.91
C THR A 334 -3.35 3.69 -19.97
N HIS A 335 -2.06 3.99 -19.83
CA HIS A 335 -1.30 4.80 -20.78
C HIS A 335 -0.46 4.03 -21.81
N LEU A 336 -0.43 2.70 -21.80
CA LEU A 336 0.32 1.90 -22.78
C LEU A 336 -0.48 1.45 -24.02
N ARG A 337 -1.80 1.69 -24.07
CA ARG A 337 -2.63 1.36 -25.25
C ARG A 337 -2.48 2.31 -26.43
N ALA A 338 -1.78 3.44 -26.28
CA ALA A 338 -1.63 4.42 -27.37
C ALA A 338 -0.44 4.16 -28.31
N HIS A 339 0.42 3.18 -28.05
CA HIS A 339 1.63 2.95 -28.86
C HIS A 339 1.65 1.63 -29.65
N GLU A 340 0.68 0.76 -29.51
CA GLU A 340 0.61 -0.49 -30.29
C GLU A 340 -0.29 -0.42 -31.53
N THR A 341 -0.87 0.73 -31.85
CA THR A 341 -1.79 0.86 -32.99
C THR A 341 -1.15 1.56 -34.21
N LEU A 342 0.16 1.63 -34.27
CA LEU A 342 0.89 2.21 -35.42
C LEU A 342 1.96 1.28 -35.98
N MET A 343 1.57 0.07 -36.24
CA MET A 343 2.30 -0.83 -37.16
C MET A 343 1.30 -1.58 -38.02
#